data_e1b6a2c7902eef4cee13ec16c8b72b95
#
_entry.id   e1b6a2c7902eef4cee13ec16c8b72b95
#
_cell.length_a   1.000
_cell.length_b   1.000
_cell.length_c   1.000
_cell.angle_alpha   90.00
_cell.angle_beta   90.00
_cell.angle_gamma   90.00
#
_symmetry.space_group_name_H-M   'P 1'
#
loop_
_entity.id
_entity.type
_entity.pdbx_description
1 polymer ?
#
loop_
_entity_poly.entity_id
_entity_poly.type
_entity_poly.pdbx_seq_one_letter_code
_entity_poly.pdbx_strand_id
1 'polypeptide(L)'
;MAKALAATGKPYIMSFLFRPEGTMLDSTPLKDAISIIDADVNPKPLAYMANCTHASSFKTAMMHATHSSSSVRKRVAGLLANTAALDPEELDDSEDLVEDDPQIFGQSVANLRGELGMKMRGGCCGP
;
A
#
# COMPACT_ATOMS: atom_id res chain seq x y z
N MET A 1 0.27 13.97 9.97
CA MET A 1 1.29 12.90 10.13
C MET A 1 2.56 13.22 9.32
N ALA A 2 2.54 13.35 8.00
CA ALA A 2 3.74 13.58 7.17
C ALA A 2 4.58 14.79 7.61
N LYS A 3 3.96 15.93 7.93
CA LYS A 3 4.66 17.11 8.44
C LYS A 3 5.38 16.87 9.78
N ALA A 4 4.78 16.09 10.67
CA ALA A 4 5.41 15.74 11.95
C ALA A 4 6.64 14.83 11.75
N LEU A 5 6.56 13.86 10.83
CA LEU A 5 7.70 13.01 10.48
C LEU A 5 8.82 13.81 9.82
N ALA A 6 8.48 14.69 8.89
CA ALA A 6 9.46 15.58 8.24
C ALA A 6 10.19 16.47 9.24
N ALA A 7 9.50 16.98 10.25
CA ALA A 7 10.08 17.82 11.31
C ALA A 7 11.17 17.10 12.13
N THR A 8 11.21 15.77 12.12
CA THR A 8 12.28 15.01 12.80
C THR A 8 13.63 15.09 12.08
N GLY A 9 13.65 15.51 10.81
CA GLY A 9 14.83 15.50 9.96
C GLY A 9 15.33 14.10 9.57
N LYS A 10 14.65 13.04 9.98
CA LYS A 10 15.02 11.66 9.67
C LYS A 10 14.37 11.18 8.37
N PRO A 11 15.03 10.28 7.60
CA PRO A 11 14.38 9.61 6.49
C PRO A 11 13.15 8.81 6.95
N TYR A 12 12.06 8.86 6.18
CA TYR A 12 10.84 8.16 6.52
C TYR A 12 10.08 7.66 5.29
N ILE A 13 9.24 6.68 5.49
CA ILE A 13 8.33 6.11 4.49
C ILE A 13 6.91 6.30 5.01
N MET A 14 6.00 6.72 4.12
CA MET A 14 4.59 6.80 4.42
C MET A 14 3.88 5.53 3.99
N SER A 15 3.03 5.00 4.85
CA SER A 15 2.23 3.81 4.56
C SER A 15 0.75 4.13 4.65
N PHE A 16 -0.02 3.62 3.69
CA PHE A 16 -1.46 3.83 3.58
C PHE A 16 -2.17 2.52 3.27
N LEU A 17 -3.45 2.47 3.61
CA LEU A 17 -4.34 1.42 3.14
C LEU A 17 -4.91 1.83 1.77
N PHE A 18 -4.77 0.96 0.77
CA PHE A 18 -5.26 1.19 -0.59
C PHE A 18 -6.50 0.35 -0.86
N ARG A 19 -7.50 0.98 -1.47
CA ARG A 19 -8.63 0.26 -2.06
C ARG A 19 -8.26 -0.24 -3.47
N PRO A 20 -8.91 -1.32 -3.94
CA PRO A 20 -8.62 -1.88 -5.29
C PRO A 20 -8.77 -0.86 -6.43
N GLU A 21 -9.61 0.15 -6.26
CA GLU A 21 -9.85 1.23 -7.22
C GLU A 21 -8.66 2.21 -7.34
N GLY A 22 -7.61 2.02 -6.56
CA GLY A 22 -6.45 2.92 -6.55
C GLY A 22 -6.67 4.20 -5.75
N THR A 23 -7.52 4.12 -4.73
CA THR A 23 -7.82 5.23 -3.82
C THR A 23 -7.44 4.89 -2.38
N MET A 24 -7.36 5.94 -1.56
CA MET A 24 -7.28 5.86 -0.10
C MET A 24 -8.67 5.56 0.49
N LEU A 25 -8.77 5.35 1.81
CA LEU A 25 -10.04 5.10 2.50
C LEU A 25 -11.05 6.24 2.36
N ASP A 26 -10.56 7.48 2.29
CA ASP A 26 -11.37 8.68 2.09
C ASP A 26 -11.71 8.95 0.61
N SER A 27 -11.50 7.97 -0.26
CA SER A 27 -11.68 8.04 -1.71
C SER A 27 -10.71 8.97 -2.45
N THR A 28 -9.69 9.52 -1.79
CA THR A 28 -8.65 10.31 -2.46
C THR A 28 -7.86 9.42 -3.41
N PRO A 29 -7.69 9.77 -4.69
CA PRO A 29 -6.84 9.02 -5.61
C PRO A 29 -5.40 8.97 -5.11
N LEU A 30 -4.77 7.80 -5.18
CA LEU A 30 -3.40 7.58 -4.71
C LEU A 30 -2.40 8.57 -5.34
N LYS A 31 -2.58 8.89 -6.62
CA LYS A 31 -1.80 9.89 -7.34
C LYS A 31 -1.87 11.26 -6.66
N ASP A 32 -3.06 11.68 -6.28
CA ASP A 32 -3.29 13.00 -5.69
C ASP A 32 -2.74 13.05 -4.27
N ALA A 33 -2.95 12.02 -3.48
CA ALA A 33 -2.38 11.90 -2.13
C ALA A 33 -0.84 12.02 -2.15
N ILE A 34 -0.17 11.31 -3.05
CA ILE A 34 1.29 11.38 -3.21
C ILE A 34 1.71 12.79 -3.65
N SER A 35 1.02 13.37 -4.62
CA SER A 35 1.36 14.70 -5.17
C SER A 35 1.22 15.79 -4.11
N ILE A 36 0.15 15.76 -3.33
CA ILE A 36 -0.08 16.72 -2.24
C ILE A 36 1.02 16.63 -1.19
N ILE A 37 1.34 15.42 -0.73
CA ILE A 37 2.36 15.24 0.30
C ILE A 37 3.75 15.63 -0.23
N ASP A 38 4.10 15.22 -1.45
CA ASP A 38 5.41 15.55 -2.04
C ASP A 38 5.58 17.05 -2.29
N ALA A 39 4.48 17.81 -2.48
CA ALA A 39 4.51 19.26 -2.63
C ALA A 39 4.55 20.03 -1.29
N ASP A 40 3.79 19.54 -0.30
CA ASP A 40 3.56 20.28 0.94
C ASP A 40 4.56 19.97 2.06
N VAL A 41 5.35 18.91 1.92
CA VAL A 41 6.21 18.40 3.01
C VAL A 41 7.67 18.39 2.60
N ASN A 42 8.53 18.98 3.43
CA ASN A 42 9.97 19.00 3.22
C ASN A 42 10.71 18.66 4.54
N PRO A 43 11.59 17.62 4.58
CA PRO A 43 11.86 16.68 3.50
C PRO A 43 10.65 15.78 3.20
N LYS A 44 10.44 15.50 1.92
CA LYS A 44 9.37 14.58 1.49
C LYS A 44 9.70 13.13 1.85
N PRO A 45 8.71 12.22 1.92
CA PRO A 45 8.95 10.80 2.16
C PRO A 45 9.94 10.22 1.15
N LEU A 46 10.77 9.27 1.56
CA LEU A 46 11.63 8.51 0.65
C LEU A 46 10.80 7.73 -0.36
N ALA A 47 9.72 7.13 0.12
CA ALA A 47 8.79 6.31 -0.65
C ALA A 47 7.45 6.22 0.06
N TYR A 48 6.50 5.62 -0.65
CA TYR A 48 5.20 5.22 -0.11
C TYR A 48 5.07 3.70 -0.15
N MET A 49 4.22 3.15 0.69
CA MET A 49 3.87 1.73 0.66
C MET A 49 2.42 1.52 1.06
N ALA A 50 1.87 0.36 0.73
CA ALA A 50 0.60 -0.08 1.24
C ALA A 50 0.78 -0.88 2.53
N ASN A 51 -0.22 -0.83 3.41
CA ASN A 51 -0.35 -1.74 4.53
C ASN A 51 -1.79 -2.24 4.64
N CYS A 52 -1.98 -3.34 5.34
CA CYS A 52 -3.30 -3.94 5.58
C CYS A 52 -4.14 -4.08 4.29
N THR A 53 -3.49 -4.49 3.21
CA THR A 53 -4.10 -4.67 1.89
C THR A 53 -3.66 -6.03 1.34
N HIS A 54 -4.59 -6.83 0.85
CA HIS A 54 -4.24 -8.11 0.21
C HIS A 54 -3.45 -7.88 -1.09
N ALA A 55 -2.55 -8.81 -1.42
CA ALA A 55 -1.67 -8.67 -2.60
C ALA A 55 -2.42 -8.49 -3.92
N SER A 56 -3.59 -9.15 -4.09
CA SER A 56 -4.42 -8.99 -5.28
C SER A 56 -5.06 -7.60 -5.38
N SER A 57 -5.60 -7.09 -4.28
CA SER A 57 -6.16 -5.74 -4.18
C SER A 57 -5.10 -4.67 -4.44
N PHE A 58 -3.91 -4.84 -3.86
CA PHE A 58 -2.77 -3.96 -4.11
C PHE A 58 -2.36 -3.94 -5.59
N LYS A 59 -2.27 -5.12 -6.22
CA LYS A 59 -1.95 -5.21 -7.65
C LYS A 59 -2.98 -4.48 -8.50
N THR A 60 -4.27 -4.68 -8.24
CA THR A 60 -5.36 -3.99 -8.92
C THR A 60 -5.27 -2.47 -8.72
N ALA A 61 -5.07 -2.02 -7.49
CA ALA A 61 -4.92 -0.60 -7.16
C ALA A 61 -3.72 0.04 -7.90
N MET A 62 -2.59 -0.65 -7.95
CA MET A 62 -1.41 -0.17 -8.67
C MET A 62 -1.64 -0.09 -10.18
N MET A 63 -2.37 -1.03 -10.76
CA MET A 63 -2.74 -0.97 -12.18
C MET A 63 -3.64 0.24 -12.47
N HIS A 64 -4.66 0.48 -11.67
CA HIS A 64 -5.51 1.68 -11.79
C HIS A 64 -4.72 2.98 -11.63
N ALA A 65 -3.93 3.09 -10.58
CA ALA A 65 -3.15 4.29 -10.29
C ALA A 65 -2.07 4.58 -11.35
N THR A 66 -1.44 3.54 -11.90
CA THR A 66 -0.38 3.71 -12.92
C THR A 66 -0.92 4.03 -14.31
N HIS A 67 -2.17 3.68 -14.63
CA HIS A 67 -2.81 4.14 -15.85
C HIS A 67 -2.96 5.66 -15.93
N SER A 68 -3.08 6.30 -14.77
CA SER A 68 -3.23 7.76 -14.67
C SER A 68 -1.93 8.51 -14.41
N SER A 69 -0.86 7.84 -13.94
CA SER A 69 0.42 8.50 -13.64
C SER A 69 1.59 7.52 -13.45
N SER A 70 2.64 7.68 -14.23
CA SER A 70 3.91 6.95 -14.04
C SER A 70 4.63 7.33 -12.74
N SER A 71 4.31 8.47 -12.13
CA SER A 71 4.91 8.92 -10.87
C SER A 71 4.53 8.02 -9.70
N VAL A 72 3.31 7.49 -9.65
CA VAL A 72 2.85 6.56 -8.61
C VAL A 72 3.75 5.33 -8.55
N ARG A 73 4.03 4.71 -9.71
CA ARG A 73 4.86 3.50 -9.79
C ARG A 73 6.28 3.73 -9.26
N LYS A 74 6.82 4.93 -9.46
CA LYS A 74 8.16 5.29 -8.98
C LYS A 74 8.20 5.59 -7.49
N ARG A 75 7.08 6.03 -6.93
CA ARG A 75 6.98 6.47 -5.53
C ARG A 75 6.51 5.37 -4.59
N VAL A 76 5.71 4.40 -5.06
CA VAL A 76 5.26 3.25 -4.26
C VAL A 76 6.30 2.13 -4.32
N ALA A 77 6.86 1.79 -3.18
CA ALA A 77 8.00 0.87 -3.08
C ALA A 77 7.66 -0.48 -2.44
N GLY A 78 6.49 -0.63 -1.82
CA GLY A 78 6.22 -1.88 -1.12
C GLY A 78 4.82 -2.08 -0.59
N LEU A 79 4.63 -3.25 0.02
CA LEU A 79 3.40 -3.73 0.62
C LEU A 79 3.69 -4.51 1.91
N LEU A 80 2.91 -4.22 2.95
CA LEU A 80 2.70 -5.10 4.10
C LEU A 80 1.33 -5.74 3.93
N ALA A 81 1.31 -6.99 3.49
CA ALA A 81 0.11 -7.65 3.00
C ALA A 81 -0.75 -8.25 4.12
N ASN A 82 -2.07 -8.18 3.97
CA ASN A 82 -3.01 -9.02 4.70
C ASN A 82 -3.06 -10.41 4.07
N THR A 83 -3.37 -11.42 4.92
CA THR A 83 -3.57 -12.81 4.50
C THR A 83 -5.00 -13.10 4.02
N ALA A 84 -5.90 -12.13 4.08
CA ALA A 84 -7.28 -12.26 3.60
C ALA A 84 -7.58 -11.21 2.52
N ALA A 85 -8.27 -11.65 1.47
CA ALA A 85 -8.69 -10.80 0.35
C ALA A 85 -10.07 -10.15 0.60
N LEU A 86 -10.29 -9.64 1.82
CA LEU A 86 -11.52 -8.95 2.22
C LEU A 86 -11.27 -7.45 2.33
N ASP A 87 -12.34 -6.67 2.20
CA ASP A 87 -12.29 -5.24 2.47
C ASP A 87 -12.04 -4.97 3.97
N PRO A 88 -11.42 -3.83 4.32
CA PRO A 88 -11.09 -3.50 5.71
C PRO A 88 -12.29 -3.54 6.65
N GLU A 89 -13.45 -3.10 6.16
CA GLU A 89 -14.70 -3.10 6.90
C GLU A 89 -15.20 -4.52 7.19
N GLU A 90 -15.04 -5.45 6.23
CA GLU A 90 -15.41 -6.86 6.40
C GLU A 90 -14.48 -7.58 7.37
N LEU A 91 -13.19 -7.20 7.40
CA LEU A 91 -12.22 -7.76 8.33
C LEU A 91 -12.46 -7.29 9.77
N ASP A 92 -12.85 -6.03 9.97
CA ASP A 92 -13.14 -5.48 11.30
C ASP A 92 -14.39 -6.13 11.95
N ASP A 93 -15.37 -6.50 11.13
CA ASP A 93 -16.61 -7.15 11.58
C ASP A 93 -16.49 -8.69 11.67
N SER A 94 -15.36 -9.27 11.32
CA SER A 94 -15.16 -10.73 11.33
C SER A 94 -14.90 -11.26 12.74
N GLU A 95 -15.72 -12.22 13.19
CA GLU A 95 -15.52 -12.94 14.46
C GLU A 95 -14.41 -14.00 14.36
N ASP A 96 -14.11 -14.46 13.14
CA ASP A 96 -13.12 -15.49 12.88
C ASP A 96 -11.92 -14.92 12.09
N LEU A 97 -10.73 -15.49 12.30
CA LEU A 97 -9.55 -15.18 11.50
C LEU A 97 -9.73 -15.72 10.08
N VAL A 98 -9.80 -14.82 9.11
CA VAL A 98 -9.87 -15.15 7.68
C VAL A 98 -8.48 -15.02 7.07
N GLU A 99 -7.98 -16.11 6.49
CA GLU A 99 -6.64 -16.16 5.91
C GLU A 99 -6.57 -17.02 4.65
N ASP A 100 -5.64 -16.69 3.77
CA ASP A 100 -5.29 -17.51 2.61
C ASP A 100 -4.36 -18.67 3.01
N ASP A 101 -4.27 -19.67 2.15
CA ASP A 101 -3.22 -20.68 2.25
C ASP A 101 -1.83 -20.01 2.25
N PRO A 102 -0.95 -20.34 3.21
CA PRO A 102 0.35 -19.68 3.36
C PRO A 102 1.25 -19.75 2.11
N GLN A 103 1.15 -20.82 1.31
CA GLN A 103 1.93 -20.94 0.07
C GLN A 103 1.39 -20.02 -1.02
N ILE A 104 0.07 -19.95 -1.17
CA ILE A 104 -0.60 -19.05 -2.12
C ILE A 104 -0.31 -17.61 -1.75
N PHE A 105 -0.44 -17.25 -0.47
CA PHE A 105 -0.11 -15.92 0.05
C PHE A 105 1.35 -15.57 -0.24
N GLY A 106 2.28 -16.43 0.16
CA GLY A 106 3.72 -16.20 -0.04
C GLY A 106 4.08 -16.00 -1.52
N GLN A 107 3.50 -16.82 -2.41
CA GLN A 107 3.74 -16.71 -3.84
C GLN A 107 3.16 -15.41 -4.43
N SER A 108 1.95 -15.00 -4.02
CA SER A 108 1.32 -13.77 -4.48
C SER A 108 2.14 -12.53 -4.10
N VAL A 109 2.63 -12.49 -2.87
CA VAL A 109 3.50 -11.40 -2.37
C VAL A 109 4.87 -11.43 -3.08
N ALA A 110 5.44 -12.61 -3.31
CA ALA A 110 6.72 -12.73 -4.02
C ALA A 110 6.63 -12.22 -5.46
N ASN A 111 5.56 -12.52 -6.17
CA ASN A 111 5.33 -12.11 -7.56
C ASN A 111 5.29 -10.58 -7.75
N LEU A 112 4.93 -9.81 -6.72
CA LEU A 112 4.91 -8.35 -6.79
C LEU A 112 6.29 -7.74 -7.12
N ARG A 113 7.38 -8.43 -6.83
CA ARG A 113 8.72 -7.98 -7.23
C ARG A 113 8.88 -7.97 -8.76
N GLY A 114 8.52 -9.08 -9.41
CA GLY A 114 8.65 -9.19 -10.87
C GLY A 114 7.62 -8.35 -11.62
N GLU A 115 6.37 -8.34 -11.13
CA GLU A 115 5.26 -7.69 -11.82
C GLU A 115 5.23 -6.17 -11.64
N LEU A 116 5.52 -5.68 -10.45
CA LEU A 116 5.41 -4.26 -10.09
C LEU A 116 6.73 -3.61 -9.64
N GLY A 117 7.81 -4.37 -9.53
CA GLY A 117 9.10 -3.86 -9.07
C GLY A 117 9.12 -3.52 -7.57
N MET A 118 8.27 -4.15 -6.75
CA MET A 118 8.20 -3.87 -5.32
C MET A 118 9.48 -4.29 -4.60
N LYS A 119 10.05 -3.35 -3.83
CA LYS A 119 11.31 -3.55 -3.10
C LYS A 119 11.09 -4.04 -1.69
N MET A 120 10.02 -3.59 -1.03
CA MET A 120 9.66 -3.95 0.34
C MET A 120 8.39 -4.79 0.34
N ARG A 121 8.46 -5.92 1.01
CA ARG A 121 7.34 -6.87 1.10
C ARG A 121 7.35 -7.54 2.46
N GLY A 122 6.20 -7.67 3.06
CA GLY A 122 6.01 -8.32 4.36
C GLY A 122 4.56 -8.61 4.65
N GLY A 123 4.29 -9.22 5.79
CA GLY A 123 2.95 -9.43 6.33
C GLY A 123 2.51 -8.25 7.19
N CYS A 124 1.20 -8.06 7.28
CA CYS A 124 0.55 -7.10 8.18
C CYS A 124 -0.29 -7.82 9.21
N CYS A 125 -1.49 -8.27 8.84
CA CYS A 125 -2.42 -8.98 9.69
C CYS A 125 -2.59 -10.43 9.22
N GLY A 126 -2.91 -11.33 10.18
CA GLY A 126 -2.94 -12.76 9.98
C GLY A 126 -1.69 -13.44 10.53
N PRO A 127 -1.68 -14.77 10.61
CA PRO A 127 -0.55 -15.54 11.10
C PRO A 127 0.66 -15.47 10.19
#